data_fb29279aa7c1e2dbf493a2b71d07c092
#
_entry.id   fb29279aa7c1e2dbf493a2b71d07c092
#
_cell.length_a   1.000
_cell.length_b   1.000
_cell.length_c   1.000
_cell.angle_alpha   90.00
_cell.angle_beta   90.00
_cell.angle_gamma   90.00
#
_symmetry.space_group_name_H-M   'P 1'
#
loop_
_entity.id
_entity.type
_entity.pdbx_description
1 polymer ?
#
loop_
_entity_poly.entity_id
_entity_poly.type
_entity_poly.pdbx_seq_one_letter_code
_entity_poly.pdbx_strand_id
1 'polypeptide(L)'
;TERVREGPPLPFDLGTLQEVCSKQLGLDVQETLDIAQALYETHKATTYPRSDSGYLPESMLAEVPAVLDSLVKTDPSLRPLIDRLDRQQRSRAWNDGKVTAHHGIIPTLEPANLSALTDKELAVYRLIRAHYLAQFLPHHEFDRTVAQLTCGGQSLVAVGKQIAVAGWRQVLAAPALDDTDGEDARRGQVLPALKAGD
;
A
#
# COMPACT_ATOMS: atom_id res chain seq x y z
N THR A 1 0.83 -10.09 25.00
CA THR A 1 1.04 -10.18 23.53
C THR A 1 -0.32 -10.34 22.87
N GLU A 2 -0.55 -9.58 21.84
CA GLU A 2 -1.75 -9.68 20.99
C GLU A 2 -1.33 -9.79 19.52
N ARG A 3 -2.11 -10.53 18.72
CA ARG A 3 -1.96 -10.59 17.26
C ARG A 3 -2.74 -9.44 16.63
N VAL A 4 -2.01 -8.55 15.96
CA VAL A 4 -2.60 -7.44 15.18
C VAL A 4 -2.63 -7.82 13.71
N ARG A 5 -3.74 -7.51 13.03
CA ARG A 5 -3.94 -7.75 11.59
C ARG A 5 -4.32 -6.44 10.93
N GLU A 6 -3.52 -6.04 9.94
CA GLU A 6 -3.73 -4.81 9.18
C GLU A 6 -4.02 -5.14 7.72
N GLY A 7 -5.16 -4.65 7.22
CA GLY A 7 -5.50 -4.76 5.80
C GLY A 7 -4.67 -3.78 4.96
N PRO A 8 -4.61 -3.98 3.64
CA PRO A 8 -3.90 -3.07 2.75
C PRO A 8 -4.55 -1.67 2.75
N PRO A 9 -3.73 -0.61 2.52
CA PRO A 9 -4.28 0.70 2.21
C PRO A 9 -5.12 0.63 0.94
N LEU A 10 -6.05 1.56 0.77
CA LEU A 10 -6.85 1.64 -0.45
C LEU A 10 -5.96 2.00 -1.66
N PRO A 11 -6.39 1.69 -2.88
CA PRO A 11 -5.94 2.40 -4.07
C PRO A 11 -6.04 3.91 -3.86
N PHE A 12 -5.30 4.67 -4.65
CA PHE A 12 -5.27 6.12 -4.48
C PHE A 12 -6.54 6.82 -4.98
N ASP A 13 -7.01 7.80 -4.23
CA ASP A 13 -7.62 9.01 -4.76
C ASP A 13 -6.53 10.05 -5.04
N LEU A 14 -6.89 11.18 -5.67
CA LEU A 14 -5.91 12.21 -6.01
C LEU A 14 -5.25 12.81 -4.76
N GLY A 15 -6.03 13.13 -3.72
CA GLY A 15 -5.50 13.76 -2.51
C GLY A 15 -4.49 12.87 -1.79
N THR A 16 -4.82 11.60 -1.61
CA THR A 16 -3.91 10.62 -0.99
C THR A 16 -2.66 10.39 -1.86
N LEU A 17 -2.80 10.36 -3.20
CA LEU A 17 -1.65 10.26 -4.10
C LEU A 17 -0.71 11.45 -3.94
N GLN A 18 -1.25 12.67 -3.89
CA GLN A 18 -0.47 13.90 -3.70
C GLN A 18 0.26 13.90 -2.35
N GLU A 19 -0.41 13.46 -1.29
CA GLU A 19 0.20 13.35 0.04
C GLU A 19 1.38 12.36 0.05
N VAL A 20 1.18 11.17 -0.51
CA VAL A 20 2.23 10.13 -0.56
C VAL A 20 3.39 10.57 -1.47
N CYS A 21 3.11 11.15 -2.64
CA CYS A 21 4.14 11.66 -3.54
C CYS A 21 4.95 12.79 -2.91
N SER A 22 4.31 13.68 -2.16
CA SER A 22 5.00 14.74 -1.42
C SER A 22 5.95 14.16 -0.38
N LYS A 23 5.47 13.21 0.43
CA LYS A 23 6.25 12.60 1.51
C LYS A 23 7.39 11.71 1.00
N GLN A 24 7.16 10.90 -0.03
CA GLN A 24 8.12 9.90 -0.49
C GLN A 24 9.01 10.35 -1.63
N LEU A 25 8.50 11.22 -2.50
CA LEU A 25 9.17 11.64 -3.73
C LEU A 25 9.54 13.12 -3.75
N GLY A 26 9.08 13.90 -2.75
CA GLY A 26 9.31 15.34 -2.69
C GLY A 26 8.60 16.14 -3.79
N LEU A 27 7.54 15.56 -4.38
CA LEU A 27 6.76 16.23 -5.42
C LEU A 27 5.73 17.18 -4.79
N ASP A 28 5.49 18.31 -5.43
CA ASP A 28 4.40 19.18 -5.02
C ASP A 28 3.05 18.69 -5.56
N VAL A 29 1.98 19.31 -5.09
CA VAL A 29 0.59 18.95 -5.40
C VAL A 29 0.30 19.08 -6.90
N GLN A 30 0.78 20.16 -7.54
CA GLN A 30 0.53 20.40 -8.97
C GLN A 30 1.37 19.45 -9.83
N GLU A 31 2.62 19.25 -9.50
CA GLU A 31 3.51 18.34 -10.21
C GLU A 31 2.98 16.89 -10.16
N THR A 32 2.48 16.46 -9.00
CA THR A 32 1.84 15.12 -8.87
C THR A 32 0.60 15.00 -9.76
N LEU A 33 -0.23 16.03 -9.83
CA LEU A 33 -1.40 16.04 -10.71
C LEU A 33 -0.99 15.98 -12.18
N ASP A 34 -0.01 16.76 -12.59
CA ASP A 34 0.47 16.80 -13.98
C ASP A 34 1.03 15.43 -14.40
N ILE A 35 1.79 14.78 -13.52
CA ILE A 35 2.29 13.41 -13.73
C ILE A 35 1.13 12.41 -13.84
N ALA A 36 0.18 12.44 -12.90
CA ALA A 36 -0.97 11.55 -12.93
C ALA A 36 -1.83 11.75 -14.19
N GLN A 37 -1.96 12.99 -14.65
CA GLN A 37 -2.62 13.34 -15.90
C GLN A 37 -1.87 12.76 -17.12
N ALA A 38 -0.54 12.86 -17.15
CA ALA A 38 0.28 12.28 -18.21
C ALA A 38 0.20 10.75 -18.25
N LEU A 39 0.22 10.09 -17.08
CA LEU A 39 0.04 8.64 -16.97
C LEU A 39 -1.30 8.17 -17.53
N TYR A 40 -2.35 8.97 -17.35
CA TYR A 40 -3.68 8.69 -17.87
C TYR A 40 -3.83 9.04 -19.36
N GLU A 41 -3.53 10.29 -19.75
CA GLU A 41 -3.82 10.79 -21.10
C GLU A 41 -2.81 10.38 -22.14
N THR A 42 -1.52 10.48 -21.82
CA THR A 42 -0.42 10.24 -22.74
C THR A 42 -0.02 8.77 -22.76
N HIS A 43 0.20 8.19 -21.58
CA HIS A 43 0.75 6.84 -21.44
C HIS A 43 -0.32 5.75 -21.36
N LYS A 44 -1.58 6.10 -21.12
CA LYS A 44 -2.70 5.15 -20.91
C LYS A 44 -2.41 4.10 -19.83
N ALA A 45 -1.50 4.41 -18.92
CA ALA A 45 -0.97 3.47 -17.93
C ALA A 45 -1.85 3.35 -16.67
N THR A 46 -2.64 4.38 -16.37
CA THR A 46 -3.51 4.44 -15.19
C THR A 46 -4.91 4.92 -15.56
N THR A 47 -5.86 4.69 -14.66
CA THR A 47 -7.23 5.20 -14.77
C THR A 47 -7.30 6.70 -14.43
N TYR A 48 -8.48 7.28 -14.52
CA TYR A 48 -8.72 8.72 -14.38
C TYR A 48 -8.13 9.30 -13.08
N PRO A 49 -7.27 10.34 -13.16
CA PRO A 49 -6.46 10.78 -12.02
C PRO A 49 -7.18 11.71 -11.04
N ARG A 50 -8.25 12.39 -11.47
CA ARG A 50 -8.98 13.34 -10.61
C ARG A 50 -10.09 12.66 -9.81
N SER A 51 -9.83 11.43 -9.36
CA SER A 51 -10.75 10.69 -8.52
C SER A 51 -10.73 11.20 -7.07
N ASP A 52 -11.90 11.26 -6.48
CA ASP A 52 -12.13 11.56 -5.06
C ASP A 52 -12.37 10.30 -4.20
N SER A 53 -12.23 9.11 -4.81
CA SER A 53 -12.46 7.82 -4.16
C SER A 53 -11.28 6.89 -4.35
N GLY A 54 -10.87 6.20 -3.28
CA GLY A 54 -9.93 5.10 -3.34
C GLY A 54 -10.59 3.72 -3.47
N TYR A 55 -11.93 3.67 -3.58
CA TYR A 55 -12.66 2.41 -3.71
C TYR A 55 -12.84 1.98 -5.17
N LEU A 56 -13.09 0.70 -5.37
CA LEU A 56 -13.27 0.07 -6.68
C LEU A 56 -14.65 -0.56 -6.79
N PRO A 57 -15.31 -0.46 -7.95
CA PRO A 57 -16.57 -1.17 -8.21
C PRO A 57 -16.36 -2.68 -8.21
N GLU A 58 -17.29 -3.42 -7.64
CA GLU A 58 -17.24 -4.89 -7.65
C GLU A 58 -17.32 -5.47 -9.07
N SER A 59 -17.96 -4.77 -10.01
CA SER A 59 -17.98 -5.16 -11.42
C SER A 59 -16.59 -5.27 -12.06
N MET A 60 -15.61 -4.48 -11.60
CA MET A 60 -14.23 -4.52 -12.11
C MET A 60 -13.44 -5.74 -11.63
N LEU A 61 -13.98 -6.55 -10.72
CA LEU A 61 -13.34 -7.81 -10.31
C LEU A 61 -13.15 -8.78 -11.48
N ALA A 62 -14.03 -8.73 -12.47
CA ALA A 62 -13.90 -9.56 -13.68
C ALA A 62 -12.66 -9.16 -14.52
N GLU A 63 -12.18 -7.93 -14.41
CA GLU A 63 -11.04 -7.40 -15.15
C GLU A 63 -9.68 -7.71 -14.46
N VAL A 64 -9.69 -8.09 -13.20
CA VAL A 64 -8.47 -8.33 -12.40
C VAL A 64 -7.46 -9.23 -13.12
N PRO A 65 -7.83 -10.41 -13.66
CA PRO A 65 -6.87 -11.25 -14.36
C PRO A 65 -6.18 -10.55 -15.53
N ALA A 66 -6.93 -9.78 -16.32
CA ALA A 66 -6.40 -9.07 -17.48
C ALA A 66 -5.49 -7.90 -17.05
N VAL A 67 -5.81 -7.16 -15.98
CA VAL A 67 -4.94 -6.11 -15.43
C VAL A 67 -3.63 -6.72 -14.91
N LEU A 68 -3.68 -7.84 -14.17
CA LEU A 68 -2.48 -8.51 -13.67
C LEU A 68 -1.61 -9.05 -14.81
N ASP A 69 -2.19 -9.59 -15.87
CA ASP A 69 -1.47 -10.03 -17.07
C ASP A 69 -0.83 -8.85 -17.81
N SER A 70 -1.52 -7.70 -17.88
CA SER A 70 -0.98 -6.44 -18.41
C SER A 70 0.24 -5.98 -17.61
N LEU A 71 0.18 -6.06 -16.27
CA LEU A 71 1.31 -5.70 -15.41
C LEU A 71 2.54 -6.59 -15.65
N VAL A 72 2.36 -7.89 -15.90
CA VAL A 72 3.46 -8.80 -16.25
C VAL A 72 4.05 -8.46 -17.61
N LYS A 73 3.22 -8.07 -18.59
CA LYS A 73 3.71 -7.61 -19.90
C LYS A 73 4.47 -6.29 -19.80
N THR A 74 4.01 -5.39 -18.93
CA THR A 74 4.65 -4.11 -18.65
C THR A 74 6.01 -4.29 -17.96
N ASP A 75 6.08 -5.16 -16.97
CA ASP A 75 7.25 -5.44 -16.14
C ASP A 75 7.32 -6.94 -15.83
N PRO A 76 8.06 -7.72 -16.65
CA PRO A 76 8.18 -9.17 -16.47
C PRO A 76 8.77 -9.59 -15.12
N SER A 77 9.48 -8.71 -14.42
CA SER A 77 10.03 -8.98 -13.09
C SER A 77 8.96 -9.20 -12.02
N LEU A 78 7.72 -8.77 -12.28
CA LEU A 78 6.57 -8.96 -11.40
C LEU A 78 5.98 -10.37 -11.45
N ARG A 79 6.32 -11.19 -12.45
CA ARG A 79 5.72 -12.52 -12.62
C ARG A 79 5.79 -13.38 -11.35
N PRO A 80 6.93 -13.54 -10.65
CA PRO A 80 6.98 -14.37 -9.45
C PRO A 80 6.06 -13.89 -8.32
N LEU A 81 5.81 -12.58 -8.25
CA LEU A 81 4.87 -12.00 -7.30
C LEU A 81 3.43 -12.29 -7.75
N ILE A 82 3.10 -11.96 -8.99
CA ILE A 82 1.73 -12.05 -9.52
C ILE A 82 1.22 -13.49 -9.55
N ASP A 83 2.10 -14.47 -9.80
CA ASP A 83 1.73 -15.90 -9.79
C ASP A 83 1.35 -16.39 -8.39
N ARG A 84 1.73 -15.67 -7.32
CA ARG A 84 1.39 -15.99 -5.92
C ARG A 84 0.20 -15.20 -5.36
N LEU A 85 -0.34 -14.25 -6.13
CA LEU A 85 -1.47 -13.44 -5.67
C LEU A 85 -2.76 -14.27 -5.64
N ASP A 86 -3.57 -14.05 -4.61
CA ASP A 86 -4.92 -14.56 -4.57
C ASP A 86 -5.85 -13.63 -5.38
N ARG A 87 -6.09 -14.01 -6.64
CA ARG A 87 -6.94 -13.25 -7.57
C ARG A 87 -8.42 -13.22 -7.16
N GLN A 88 -8.81 -14.06 -6.20
CA GLN A 88 -10.18 -14.11 -5.67
C GLN A 88 -10.33 -13.32 -4.37
N GLN A 89 -9.22 -12.84 -3.81
CA GLN A 89 -9.25 -12.06 -2.58
C GLN A 89 -10.09 -10.80 -2.75
N ARG A 90 -10.94 -10.53 -1.77
CA ARG A 90 -11.78 -9.33 -1.70
C ARG A 90 -11.30 -8.47 -0.55
N SER A 91 -10.44 -7.50 -0.85
CA SER A 91 -10.08 -6.47 0.12
C SER A 91 -11.23 -5.49 0.34
N ARG A 92 -11.10 -4.65 1.34
CA ARG A 92 -12.09 -3.57 1.61
C ARG A 92 -12.23 -2.55 0.48
N ALA A 93 -11.30 -2.54 -0.48
CA ALA A 93 -11.32 -1.61 -1.62
C ALA A 93 -12.51 -1.87 -2.55
N TRP A 94 -12.94 -3.12 -2.67
CA TRP A 94 -14.07 -3.51 -3.52
C TRP A 94 -15.39 -3.23 -2.81
N ASN A 95 -16.00 -2.07 -3.10
CA ASN A 95 -17.20 -1.63 -2.41
C ASN A 95 -17.99 -0.62 -3.23
N ASP A 96 -19.04 -1.08 -3.92
CA ASP A 96 -19.92 -0.26 -4.75
C ASP A 96 -20.55 0.91 -3.98
N GLY A 97 -20.88 0.70 -2.69
CA GLY A 97 -21.52 1.72 -1.86
C GLY A 97 -20.60 2.90 -1.49
N LYS A 98 -19.30 2.78 -1.75
CA LYS A 98 -18.29 3.82 -1.46
C LYS A 98 -17.61 4.37 -2.72
N VAL A 99 -17.97 3.87 -3.89
CA VAL A 99 -17.57 4.45 -5.16
C VAL A 99 -18.49 5.65 -5.42
N THR A 100 -17.88 6.77 -5.81
CA THR A 100 -18.58 8.01 -6.15
C THR A 100 -18.78 8.12 -7.67
N ALA A 101 -18.58 9.29 -8.26
CA ALA A 101 -18.56 9.45 -9.72
C ALA A 101 -17.36 8.76 -10.38
N HIS A 102 -16.28 8.57 -9.60
CA HIS A 102 -15.04 7.95 -10.03
C HIS A 102 -14.60 6.87 -9.02
N HIS A 103 -13.80 5.93 -9.49
CA HIS A 103 -13.17 4.90 -8.65
C HIS A 103 -11.69 5.20 -8.44
N GLY A 104 -11.03 4.42 -7.58
CA GLY A 104 -9.62 4.55 -7.27
C GLY A 104 -8.71 4.52 -8.50
N ILE A 105 -7.59 5.24 -8.42
CA ILE A 105 -6.57 5.29 -9.47
C ILE A 105 -5.80 3.98 -9.47
N ILE A 106 -5.89 3.21 -10.55
CA ILE A 106 -5.29 1.89 -10.70
C ILE A 106 -4.64 1.74 -12.09
N PRO A 107 -3.75 0.73 -12.28
CA PRO A 107 -3.27 0.38 -13.62
C PRO A 107 -4.40 -0.03 -14.56
N THR A 108 -4.20 0.19 -15.85
CA THR A 108 -5.17 -0.17 -16.91
C THR A 108 -4.95 -1.57 -17.44
N LEU A 109 -5.86 -2.01 -18.31
CA LEU A 109 -5.75 -3.26 -19.09
C LEU A 109 -4.64 -3.21 -20.15
N GLU A 110 -4.19 -2.02 -20.53
CA GLU A 110 -3.16 -1.83 -21.55
C GLU A 110 -1.76 -1.92 -20.92
N PRO A 111 -0.83 -2.69 -21.47
CA PRO A 111 0.55 -2.69 -21.04
C PRO A 111 1.19 -1.32 -21.21
N ALA A 112 1.78 -0.79 -20.15
CA ALA A 112 2.47 0.49 -20.21
C ALA A 112 3.89 0.32 -20.78
N ASN A 113 4.33 1.32 -21.57
CA ASN A 113 5.71 1.41 -22.02
C ASN A 113 6.56 2.14 -20.98
N LEU A 114 7.21 1.39 -20.08
CA LEU A 114 8.01 1.99 -19.00
C LEU A 114 9.20 2.82 -19.51
N SER A 115 9.74 2.51 -20.69
CA SER A 115 10.86 3.26 -21.26
C SER A 115 10.48 4.64 -21.81
N ALA A 116 9.18 4.88 -21.99
CA ALA A 116 8.64 6.18 -22.39
C ALA A 116 8.34 7.10 -21.19
N LEU A 117 8.38 6.57 -19.97
CA LEU A 117 8.12 7.34 -18.74
C LEU A 117 9.39 8.06 -18.30
N THR A 118 9.25 9.30 -17.83
CA THR A 118 10.29 9.96 -17.06
C THR A 118 10.51 9.26 -15.71
N ASP A 119 11.61 9.52 -15.04
CA ASP A 119 11.90 8.93 -13.71
C ASP A 119 10.80 9.23 -12.69
N LYS A 120 10.25 10.45 -12.71
CA LYS A 120 9.16 10.87 -11.83
C LYS A 120 7.85 10.16 -12.17
N GLU A 121 7.48 10.08 -13.45
CA GLU A 121 6.31 9.34 -13.91
C GLU A 121 6.41 7.86 -13.55
N LEU A 122 7.58 7.26 -13.74
CA LEU A 122 7.83 5.86 -13.35
C LEU A 122 7.70 5.65 -11.84
N ALA A 123 8.21 6.57 -11.02
CA ALA A 123 8.09 6.50 -9.58
C ALA A 123 6.62 6.56 -9.12
N VAL A 124 5.85 7.50 -9.65
CA VAL A 124 4.40 7.63 -9.35
C VAL A 124 3.62 6.40 -9.84
N TYR A 125 3.90 5.93 -11.07
CA TYR A 125 3.28 4.71 -11.60
C TYR A 125 3.55 3.49 -10.71
N ARG A 126 4.79 3.35 -10.20
CA ARG A 126 5.14 2.25 -9.28
C ARG A 126 4.37 2.31 -7.97
N LEU A 127 4.13 3.49 -7.42
CA LEU A 127 3.28 3.65 -6.23
C LEU A 127 1.83 3.21 -6.50
N ILE A 128 1.24 3.67 -7.60
CA ILE A 128 -0.13 3.30 -8.00
C ILE A 128 -0.23 1.78 -8.19
N ARG A 129 0.70 1.19 -8.93
CA ARG A 129 0.79 -0.26 -9.16
C ARG A 129 0.91 -1.05 -7.85
N ALA A 130 1.75 -0.61 -6.94
CA ALA A 130 1.98 -1.28 -5.67
C ALA A 130 0.73 -1.27 -4.79
N HIS A 131 -0.01 -0.16 -4.71
CA HIS A 131 -1.29 -0.07 -3.99
C HIS A 131 -2.36 -1.00 -4.59
N TYR A 132 -2.39 -1.15 -5.92
CA TYR A 132 -3.29 -2.11 -6.57
C TYR A 132 -2.91 -3.55 -6.25
N LEU A 133 -1.63 -3.92 -6.37
CA LEU A 133 -1.15 -5.27 -6.08
C LEU A 133 -1.35 -5.66 -4.59
N ALA A 134 -1.27 -4.69 -3.70
CA ALA A 134 -1.51 -4.89 -2.26
C ALA A 134 -2.92 -5.45 -1.97
N GLN A 135 -3.92 -5.18 -2.84
CA GLN A 135 -5.29 -5.65 -2.66
C GLN A 135 -5.45 -7.17 -2.76
N PHE A 136 -4.46 -7.86 -3.35
CA PHE A 136 -4.47 -9.31 -3.60
C PHE A 136 -3.49 -10.07 -2.67
N LEU A 137 -2.97 -9.40 -1.66
CA LEU A 137 -2.02 -9.97 -0.70
C LEU A 137 -2.65 -10.14 0.68
N PRO A 138 -2.18 -11.11 1.46
CA PRO A 138 -2.66 -11.30 2.83
C PRO A 138 -2.53 -10.03 3.67
N HIS A 139 -3.28 -9.97 4.76
CA HIS A 139 -3.08 -8.95 5.79
C HIS A 139 -1.64 -8.97 6.28
N HIS A 140 -1.12 -7.80 6.64
CA HIS A 140 0.09 -7.70 7.45
C HIS A 140 -0.26 -8.12 8.88
N GLU A 141 0.47 -9.10 9.42
CA GLU A 141 0.22 -9.59 10.78
C GLU A 141 1.49 -9.49 11.62
N PHE A 142 1.32 -9.01 12.83
CA PHE A 142 2.41 -8.97 13.80
C PHE A 142 1.90 -9.19 15.23
N ASP A 143 2.79 -9.71 16.06
CA ASP A 143 2.57 -9.82 17.49
C ASP A 143 3.07 -8.54 18.17
N ARG A 144 2.17 -7.84 18.84
CA ARG A 144 2.45 -6.68 19.69
C ARG A 144 2.52 -7.14 21.14
N THR A 145 3.67 -6.93 21.76
CA THR A 145 3.88 -7.23 23.18
C THR A 145 4.08 -5.93 23.95
N VAL A 146 3.32 -5.74 24.99
CA VAL A 146 3.51 -4.65 25.96
C VAL A 146 3.97 -5.25 27.27
N ALA A 147 5.14 -4.86 27.74
CA ALA A 147 5.69 -5.22 29.03
C ALA A 147 5.66 -4.01 29.97
N GLN A 148 5.07 -4.18 31.15
CA GLN A 148 5.13 -3.21 32.24
C GLN A 148 6.21 -3.68 33.22
N LEU A 149 7.17 -2.82 33.50
CA LEU A 149 8.32 -3.12 34.35
C LEU A 149 8.37 -2.13 35.50
N THR A 150 8.82 -2.57 36.66
CA THR A 150 9.08 -1.70 37.81
C THR A 150 10.54 -1.78 38.17
N CYS A 151 11.23 -0.65 38.19
CA CYS A 151 12.63 -0.57 38.58
C CYS A 151 12.83 0.60 39.54
N GLY A 152 13.33 0.37 40.73
CA GLY A 152 13.58 1.41 41.74
C GLY A 152 12.32 2.25 42.09
N GLY A 153 11.13 1.64 42.05
CA GLY A 153 9.86 2.34 42.29
C GLY A 153 9.32 3.13 41.11
N GLN A 154 10.01 3.13 39.97
CA GLN A 154 9.57 3.74 38.71
C GLN A 154 8.87 2.71 37.82
N SER A 155 7.75 3.13 37.24
CA SER A 155 7.03 2.31 36.25
C SER A 155 7.56 2.61 34.84
N LEU A 156 7.94 1.55 34.13
CA LEU A 156 8.45 1.62 32.75
C LEU A 156 7.54 0.78 31.86
N VAL A 157 7.38 1.20 30.62
CA VAL A 157 6.65 0.45 29.58
C VAL A 157 7.56 0.17 28.42
N ALA A 158 7.68 -1.11 28.05
CA ALA A 158 8.36 -1.53 26.84
C ALA A 158 7.36 -2.11 25.85
N VAL A 159 7.47 -1.72 24.57
CA VAL A 159 6.62 -2.25 23.50
C VAL A 159 7.50 -2.93 22.49
N GLY A 160 7.14 -4.16 22.11
CA GLY A 160 7.80 -4.93 21.08
C GLY A 160 6.84 -5.29 19.95
N LYS A 161 7.39 -5.40 18.74
CA LYS A 161 6.68 -5.81 17.53
C LYS A 161 7.44 -6.93 16.83
N GLN A 162 6.79 -8.06 16.59
CA GLN A 162 7.37 -9.19 15.85
C GLN A 162 6.48 -9.51 14.65
N ILE A 163 7.00 -9.31 13.44
CA ILE A 163 6.26 -9.58 12.20
C ILE A 163 6.06 -11.09 12.06
N ALA A 164 4.81 -11.51 11.90
CA ALA A 164 4.42 -12.89 11.64
C ALA A 164 4.13 -13.13 10.16
N VAL A 165 3.44 -12.19 9.49
CA VAL A 165 3.13 -12.23 8.08
C VAL A 165 3.42 -10.87 7.47
N ALA A 166 4.34 -10.80 6.50
CA ALA A 166 4.63 -9.54 5.81
C ALA A 166 3.40 -9.02 5.05
N GLY A 167 2.64 -9.93 4.43
CA GLY A 167 1.41 -9.61 3.73
C GLY A 167 1.64 -8.55 2.65
N TRP A 168 0.70 -7.62 2.54
CA TRP A 168 0.75 -6.54 1.55
C TRP A 168 1.98 -5.61 1.71
N ARG A 169 2.62 -5.56 2.87
CA ARG A 169 3.84 -4.75 3.09
C ARG A 169 5.04 -5.21 2.25
N GLN A 170 4.98 -6.40 1.65
CA GLN A 170 6.04 -6.84 0.72
C GLN A 170 6.09 -6.04 -0.59
N VAL A 171 5.00 -5.38 -0.99
CA VAL A 171 4.92 -4.53 -2.20
C VAL A 171 4.88 -3.05 -1.88
N LEU A 172 4.38 -2.70 -0.71
CA LEU A 172 4.44 -1.37 -0.16
C LEU A 172 5.50 -1.40 0.94
N ALA A 173 6.76 -1.13 0.58
CA ALA A 173 7.76 -0.85 1.59
C ALA A 173 7.14 0.18 2.54
N ALA A 174 7.10 -0.15 3.84
CA ALA A 174 6.54 0.77 4.80
C ALA A 174 7.20 2.13 4.56
N PRO A 175 6.44 3.20 4.27
CA PRO A 175 6.99 4.51 4.47
C PRO A 175 7.45 4.53 5.93
N ALA A 176 8.51 5.23 6.22
CA ALA A 176 8.88 5.59 7.59
C ALA A 176 7.76 6.40 8.29
N LEU A 177 6.55 6.35 7.80
CA LEU A 177 5.36 7.14 8.08
C LEU A 177 4.17 6.33 8.61
N ASP A 178 4.40 5.19 9.22
CA ASP A 178 3.50 4.72 10.27
C ASP A 178 3.73 5.56 11.56
N ASP A 179 4.06 6.84 11.34
CA ASP A 179 4.08 7.89 12.34
C ASP A 179 2.67 8.42 12.63
N THR A 180 1.68 7.54 12.74
CA THR A 180 0.45 7.92 13.42
C THR A 180 0.66 8.02 14.93
N ASP A 181 1.78 7.48 15.43
CA ASP A 181 2.25 7.74 16.78
C ASP A 181 3.78 7.87 16.76
N GLY A 182 4.30 9.07 16.87
CA GLY A 182 5.74 9.37 16.96
C GLY A 182 6.45 8.71 18.16
N GLU A 183 5.74 7.91 18.93
CA GLU A 183 6.23 7.03 19.97
C GLU A 183 6.47 5.58 19.47
N ASP A 184 5.74 5.08 18.48
CA ASP A 184 5.87 3.70 18.00
C ASP A 184 7.03 3.48 17.00
N ALA A 185 7.49 4.51 16.30
CA ALA A 185 8.63 4.42 15.38
C ALA A 185 9.96 4.07 16.10
N ARG A 186 10.09 4.42 17.38
CA ARG A 186 11.23 4.03 18.24
C ARG A 186 11.11 2.62 18.81
N ARG A 187 10.02 1.90 18.55
CA ARG A 187 9.58 0.68 19.25
C ARG A 187 9.55 -0.58 18.37
N GLY A 188 10.22 -0.59 17.23
CA GLY A 188 10.37 -1.77 16.37
C GLY A 188 11.28 -2.87 16.96
N GLN A 189 11.49 -2.88 18.29
CA GLN A 189 12.29 -3.90 18.96
C GLN A 189 11.49 -5.18 19.18
N VAL A 190 12.16 -6.32 19.11
CA VAL A 190 11.65 -7.60 19.59
C VAL A 190 12.00 -7.72 21.07
N LEU A 191 10.98 -7.78 21.92
CA LEU A 191 11.23 -8.02 23.34
C LEU A 191 11.63 -9.49 23.58
N PRO A 192 12.57 -9.75 24.50
CA PRO A 192 12.87 -11.11 24.93
C PRO A 192 11.63 -11.76 25.57
N ALA A 193 11.66 -13.07 25.72
CA ALA A 193 10.61 -13.78 26.46
C ALA A 193 10.66 -13.38 27.94
N LEU A 194 9.77 -12.49 28.35
CA LEU A 194 9.64 -12.01 29.72
C LEU A 194 8.56 -12.82 30.45
N LYS A 195 8.78 -13.11 31.74
CA LYS A 195 7.82 -13.73 32.64
C LYS A 195 7.51 -12.77 33.78
N ALA A 196 6.33 -12.93 34.36
CA ALA A 196 5.97 -12.18 35.56
C ALA A 196 6.93 -12.56 36.70
N GLY A 197 7.63 -11.55 37.25
CA GLY A 197 8.60 -11.72 38.33
C GLY A 197 10.06 -11.73 37.88
N ASP A 198 10.36 -11.60 36.57
CA ASP A 198 11.73 -11.42 36.06
C ASP A 198 12.28 -10.03 36.44
#